data_3422a3a9d3ecb941a0b9b98bff71373c
#
_entry.id   3422a3a9d3ecb941a0b9b98bff71373c
#
_cell.length_a   1.000
_cell.length_b   1.000
_cell.length_c   1.000
_cell.angle_alpha   90.00
_cell.angle_beta   90.00
_cell.angle_gamma   90.00
#
_symmetry.space_group_name_H-M   'P 1'
#
loop_
_entity.id
_entity.type
_entity.pdbx_description
1 polymer ?
#
loop_
_entity_poly.entity_id
_entity_poly.type
_entity_poly.pdbx_seq_one_letter_code
_entity_poly.pdbx_strand_id
1 'polypeptide(L)'
;MRETRTTEFKEKITNTFLKTVSAFSNYEGGEIYFGIDDNGNIKGLPDVKQACLDIENKVNDSITPQPDYTLELQNNDRTIKLTVKSGSHKPYLYKSKAYKRNDTATIEVDTLELSRLILEGKNIRFEELPCEDQELTFDILCEKLKEYIQIETFNQDTLKTLNLYNSATGYNNAAGILADKNHFPGIDIVKFGENISVIHKRATFDHISILAVYEKALEVFKDYYQYEEIQGADRKKVEKIPEAAFREAIANALIHRVWDVESQIKVSMLDDRIEIISPGGLLSGIAEDEYLSGKLSVLRNRNLANVFYRLGFVEIFGTGITRIKQLYEEGLKQPDFEVSENTIKIVLPVFEQNLDLTEDERKIYKLLSRTMLKSISEIAPYVEFGKSKTTQLLKQMGKKGVVKIEGRGRGTKYAIK
;
A
#
# COMPACT_ATOMS: atom_id res chain seq x y z
N MET A 1 27.90 -15.12 -6.32
CA MET A 1 26.96 -14.43 -5.41
C MET A 1 27.05 -12.95 -5.72
N ARG A 2 26.00 -12.18 -5.46
CA ARG A 2 25.95 -10.71 -5.63
C ARG A 2 25.41 -10.09 -4.35
N GLU A 3 25.91 -8.93 -3.96
CA GLU A 3 25.30 -8.13 -2.89
C GLU A 3 23.86 -7.74 -3.23
N THR A 4 23.02 -7.69 -2.22
CA THR A 4 21.60 -7.33 -2.31
C THR A 4 21.22 -6.43 -1.13
N ARG A 5 19.95 -6.04 -1.06
CA ARG A 5 19.42 -5.29 0.09
C ARG A 5 19.63 -6.03 1.44
N THR A 6 19.62 -7.37 1.42
CA THR A 6 19.75 -8.22 2.60
C THR A 6 21.07 -9.03 2.66
N THR A 7 21.98 -8.80 1.71
CA THR A 7 23.27 -9.53 1.65
C THR A 7 24.41 -8.55 1.41
N GLU A 8 25.45 -8.62 2.23
CA GLU A 8 26.66 -7.80 2.16
C GLU A 8 27.91 -8.66 2.16
N PHE A 9 28.93 -8.29 1.38
CA PHE A 9 30.24 -8.95 1.36
C PHE A 9 31.32 -8.07 1.96
N LYS A 10 32.23 -8.67 2.68
CA LYS A 10 33.40 -8.01 3.28
C LYS A 10 34.64 -8.88 3.14
N GLU A 11 35.62 -8.42 2.38
CA GLU A 11 36.89 -9.11 2.28
C GLU A 11 37.62 -9.17 3.62
N LYS A 12 37.53 -8.09 4.44
CA LYS A 12 38.19 -7.94 5.74
C LYS A 12 37.22 -7.38 6.79
N ILE A 13 37.52 -7.63 8.07
CA ILE A 13 36.73 -7.11 9.18
C ILE A 13 37.15 -5.66 9.44
N THR A 14 36.39 -4.72 8.91
CA THR A 14 36.54 -3.27 9.16
C THR A 14 35.29 -2.76 9.84
N ASN A 15 35.35 -1.64 10.56
CA ASN A 15 34.18 -1.12 11.29
C ASN A 15 33.00 -0.66 10.39
N THR A 16 33.16 -0.70 9.07
CA THR A 16 32.09 -0.32 8.13
C THR A 16 30.90 -1.28 8.19
N PHE A 17 31.13 -2.57 8.48
CA PHE A 17 30.03 -3.55 8.59
C PHE A 17 29.07 -3.24 9.74
N LEU A 18 29.47 -2.49 10.76
CA LEU A 18 28.64 -2.11 11.89
C LEU A 18 27.47 -1.20 11.46
N LYS A 19 27.65 -0.39 10.40
CA LYS A 19 26.55 0.36 9.79
C LYS A 19 25.50 -0.59 9.20
N THR A 20 25.96 -1.66 8.54
CA THR A 20 25.08 -2.67 7.96
C THR A 20 24.39 -3.50 9.03
N VAL A 21 25.06 -3.81 10.14
CA VAL A 21 24.43 -4.44 11.32
C VAL A 21 23.31 -3.54 11.86
N SER A 22 23.56 -2.23 12.05
CA SER A 22 22.52 -1.27 12.44
C SER A 22 21.35 -1.28 11.44
N ALA A 23 21.64 -1.24 10.14
CA ALA A 23 20.63 -1.25 9.11
C ALA A 23 19.75 -2.53 9.15
N PHE A 24 20.37 -3.69 9.24
CA PHE A 24 19.67 -4.97 9.32
C PHE A 24 18.83 -5.09 10.59
N SER A 25 19.37 -4.65 11.75
CA SER A 25 18.63 -4.68 13.02
C SER A 25 17.42 -3.73 13.02
N ASN A 26 17.50 -2.61 12.32
CA ASN A 26 16.40 -1.64 12.21
C ASN A 26 15.31 -2.06 11.23
N TYR A 27 15.61 -2.90 10.23
CA TYR A 27 14.68 -3.23 9.15
C TYR A 27 14.49 -4.75 8.96
N GLU A 28 14.74 -5.28 7.78
CA GLU A 28 14.36 -6.65 7.39
C GLU A 28 15.31 -7.75 7.93
N GLY A 29 16.41 -7.37 8.55
CA GLY A 29 17.49 -8.30 8.83
C GLY A 29 18.36 -8.54 7.60
N GLY A 30 19.35 -9.46 7.72
CA GLY A 30 20.19 -9.80 6.59
C GLY A 30 21.45 -10.56 6.98
N GLU A 31 22.29 -10.83 6.00
CA GLU A 31 23.49 -11.63 6.12
C GLU A 31 24.74 -10.86 5.67
N ILE A 32 25.80 -10.91 6.46
CA ILE A 32 27.09 -10.33 6.12
C ILE A 32 28.10 -11.47 6.03
N TYR A 33 28.75 -11.59 4.89
CA TYR A 33 29.77 -12.62 4.64
C TYR A 33 31.15 -12.01 4.68
N PHE A 34 32.00 -12.48 5.59
CA PHE A 34 33.41 -12.06 5.72
C PHE A 34 34.33 -13.05 5.05
N GLY A 35 35.42 -12.55 4.42
CA GLY A 35 36.36 -13.32 3.62
C GLY A 35 35.94 -13.45 2.15
N ILE A 36 34.97 -12.63 1.70
CA ILE A 36 34.44 -12.58 0.32
C ILE A 36 34.63 -11.15 -0.21
N ASP A 37 35.14 -11.02 -1.43
CA ASP A 37 35.30 -9.73 -2.10
C ASP A 37 33.95 -9.26 -2.72
N ASP A 38 33.87 -7.98 -3.17
CA ASP A 38 32.67 -7.37 -3.75
C ASP A 38 32.19 -8.08 -5.05
N ASN A 39 33.06 -8.88 -5.69
CA ASN A 39 32.71 -9.69 -6.86
C ASN A 39 32.16 -11.09 -6.47
N GLY A 40 32.09 -11.41 -5.19
CA GLY A 40 31.66 -12.70 -4.68
C GLY A 40 32.73 -13.78 -4.70
N ASN A 41 34.03 -13.43 -4.89
CA ASN A 41 35.14 -14.38 -4.84
C ASN A 41 35.60 -14.61 -3.41
N ILE A 42 35.78 -15.85 -3.06
CA ILE A 42 36.28 -16.27 -1.74
C ILE A 42 37.79 -15.97 -1.62
N LYS A 43 38.15 -15.09 -0.69
CA LYS A 43 39.53 -14.77 -0.32
C LYS A 43 39.95 -15.49 0.94
N GLY A 44 39.01 -15.76 1.83
CA GLY A 44 39.24 -16.36 3.12
C GLY A 44 39.83 -15.40 4.16
N LEU A 45 39.64 -15.73 5.42
CA LEU A 45 40.24 -15.03 6.58
C LEU A 45 41.43 -15.81 7.13
N PRO A 46 42.50 -15.14 7.56
CA PRO A 46 43.71 -15.82 8.03
C PRO A 46 43.51 -16.61 9.33
N ASP A 47 42.74 -16.08 10.28
CA ASP A 47 42.35 -16.73 11.53
C ASP A 47 40.86 -16.53 11.79
N VAL A 48 40.09 -17.55 11.49
CA VAL A 48 38.61 -17.49 11.56
C VAL A 48 38.10 -17.44 12.99
N LYS A 49 38.81 -18.10 13.95
CA LYS A 49 38.40 -18.08 15.36
C LYS A 49 38.62 -16.72 15.98
N GLN A 50 39.78 -16.10 15.74
CA GLN A 50 40.02 -14.74 16.20
C GLN A 50 39.06 -13.74 15.51
N ALA A 51 38.80 -13.93 14.22
CA ALA A 51 37.89 -13.13 13.45
C ALA A 51 36.44 -13.15 14.03
N CYS A 52 35.95 -14.31 14.47
CA CYS A 52 34.66 -14.40 15.17
C CYS A 52 34.63 -13.56 16.44
N LEU A 53 35.63 -13.71 17.30
CA LEU A 53 35.71 -12.91 18.52
C LEU A 53 35.77 -11.40 18.24
N ASP A 54 36.50 -11.00 17.20
CA ASP A 54 36.59 -9.60 16.79
C ASP A 54 35.24 -9.05 16.30
N ILE A 55 34.48 -9.85 15.54
CA ILE A 55 33.13 -9.47 15.08
C ILE A 55 32.18 -9.34 16.28
N GLU A 56 32.15 -10.34 17.18
CA GLU A 56 31.30 -10.34 18.37
C GLU A 56 31.58 -9.12 19.25
N ASN A 57 32.85 -8.87 19.58
CA ASN A 57 33.24 -7.72 20.40
C ASN A 57 32.84 -6.42 19.74
N LYS A 58 33.12 -6.24 18.44
CA LYS A 58 32.76 -5.03 17.70
C LYS A 58 31.26 -4.80 17.67
N VAL A 59 30.42 -5.83 17.45
CA VAL A 59 28.98 -5.72 17.45
C VAL A 59 28.45 -5.35 18.83
N ASN A 60 28.89 -6.11 19.86
CA ASN A 60 28.41 -5.94 21.23
C ASN A 60 28.83 -4.58 21.84
N ASP A 61 30.02 -4.09 21.51
CA ASP A 61 30.54 -2.83 22.07
C ASP A 61 30.07 -1.59 21.31
N SER A 62 29.59 -1.74 20.08
CA SER A 62 29.35 -0.59 19.19
C SER A 62 27.88 -0.35 18.83
N ILE A 63 27.01 -1.35 18.95
CA ILE A 63 25.59 -1.23 18.59
C ILE A 63 24.74 -1.15 19.85
N THR A 64 23.89 -0.16 19.92
CA THR A 64 22.98 0.02 21.05
C THR A 64 21.54 0.24 20.54
N PRO A 65 20.54 -0.49 21.07
CA PRO A 65 20.63 -1.67 21.93
C PRO A 65 21.36 -2.84 21.27
N GLN A 66 21.67 -3.89 22.03
CA GLN A 66 22.36 -5.06 21.50
C GLN A 66 21.48 -5.80 20.46
N PRO A 67 21.98 -6.05 19.24
CA PRO A 67 21.21 -6.73 18.20
C PRO A 67 21.15 -8.25 18.44
N ASP A 68 20.14 -8.91 17.87
CA ASP A 68 20.05 -10.37 17.79
C ASP A 68 20.76 -10.84 16.52
N TYR A 69 21.81 -11.65 16.69
CA TYR A 69 22.59 -12.17 15.58
C TYR A 69 23.13 -13.57 15.85
N THR A 70 23.52 -14.26 14.78
CA THR A 70 24.27 -15.54 14.83
C THR A 70 25.48 -15.48 13.94
N LEU A 71 26.57 -16.18 14.38
CA LEU A 71 27.78 -16.35 13.62
C LEU A 71 27.93 -17.83 13.23
N GLU A 72 28.14 -18.08 11.96
CA GLU A 72 28.36 -19.40 11.40
C GLU A 72 29.75 -19.47 10.72
N LEU A 73 30.56 -20.42 11.14
CA LEU A 73 31.83 -20.72 10.48
C LEU A 73 31.58 -21.60 9.27
N GLN A 74 32.04 -21.18 8.11
CA GLN A 74 32.08 -22.00 6.92
C GLN A 74 33.50 -22.61 6.79
N ASN A 75 33.68 -23.81 7.36
CA ASN A 75 34.98 -24.41 7.60
C ASN A 75 35.82 -24.67 6.34
N ASN A 76 35.19 -24.95 5.20
CA ASN A 76 35.88 -25.28 3.96
C ASN A 76 36.55 -24.06 3.30
N ASP A 77 36.00 -22.84 3.55
CA ASP A 77 36.35 -21.65 2.78
C ASP A 77 37.00 -20.55 3.62
N ARG A 78 37.19 -20.78 4.92
CA ARG A 78 37.70 -19.78 5.86
C ARG A 78 36.83 -18.47 5.83
N THR A 79 35.54 -18.62 5.73
CA THR A 79 34.58 -17.50 5.69
C THR A 79 33.68 -17.55 6.92
N ILE A 80 33.15 -16.39 7.32
CA ILE A 80 32.21 -16.26 8.41
C ILE A 80 30.91 -15.66 7.84
N LYS A 81 29.78 -16.26 8.18
CA LYS A 81 28.46 -15.70 7.94
C LYS A 81 27.93 -15.11 9.25
N LEU A 82 27.67 -13.81 9.27
CA LEU A 82 26.95 -13.11 10.32
C LEU A 82 25.50 -12.90 9.85
N THR A 83 24.56 -13.57 10.49
CA THR A 83 23.14 -13.36 10.25
C THR A 83 22.59 -12.43 11.33
N VAL A 84 22.04 -11.28 10.93
CA VAL A 84 21.45 -10.27 11.83
C VAL A 84 19.95 -10.31 11.64
N LYS A 85 19.20 -10.44 12.74
CA LYS A 85 17.73 -10.41 12.69
C LYS A 85 17.20 -8.99 12.83
N SER A 86 16.03 -8.74 12.29
CA SER A 86 15.26 -7.52 12.59
C SER A 86 14.93 -7.49 14.09
N GLY A 87 15.28 -6.40 14.76
CA GLY A 87 15.08 -6.25 16.19
C GLY A 87 13.79 -5.50 16.53
N SER A 88 13.25 -5.76 17.73
CA SER A 88 12.03 -5.11 18.26
C SER A 88 12.30 -3.83 19.06
N HIS A 89 13.53 -3.63 19.54
CA HIS A 89 13.90 -2.50 20.41
C HIS A 89 14.56 -1.35 19.62
N LYS A 90 13.96 -0.98 18.50
CA LYS A 90 14.44 0.09 17.62
C LYS A 90 14.48 1.46 18.32
N PRO A 91 15.39 2.38 17.94
CA PRO A 91 16.41 2.24 16.90
C PRO A 91 17.69 1.56 17.39
N TYR A 92 18.29 0.71 16.56
CA TYR A 92 19.63 0.16 16.77
C TYR A 92 20.66 1.13 16.21
N LEU A 93 21.46 1.72 17.08
CA LEU A 93 22.36 2.82 16.73
C LEU A 93 23.83 2.36 16.68
N TYR A 94 24.54 2.79 15.65
CA TYR A 94 26.00 2.77 15.59
C TYR A 94 26.52 4.20 15.64
N LYS A 95 27.35 4.54 16.64
CA LYS A 95 27.83 5.91 16.86
C LYS A 95 26.70 6.94 16.91
N SER A 96 25.64 6.65 17.65
CA SER A 96 24.43 7.48 17.81
C SER A 96 23.66 7.76 16.52
N LYS A 97 23.86 6.97 15.46
CA LYS A 97 23.18 7.09 14.16
C LYS A 97 22.51 5.77 13.80
N ALA A 98 21.30 5.87 13.24
CA ALA A 98 20.59 4.74 12.65
C ALA A 98 20.89 4.67 11.14
N TYR A 99 20.91 3.46 10.60
CA TYR A 99 21.23 3.20 9.20
C TYR A 99 20.14 2.34 8.56
N LYS A 100 20.03 2.47 7.22
CA LYS A 100 19.20 1.62 6.35
C LYS A 100 19.96 1.14 5.13
N ARG A 101 19.43 0.10 4.48
CA ARG A 101 19.93 -0.35 3.17
C ARG A 101 19.16 0.34 2.05
N ASN A 102 19.91 0.93 1.13
CA ASN A 102 19.40 1.42 -0.13
C ASN A 102 20.08 0.59 -1.25
N ASP A 103 19.41 -0.49 -1.67
CA ASP A 103 19.96 -1.56 -2.50
C ASP A 103 21.23 -2.15 -1.84
N THR A 104 22.40 -1.99 -2.43
CA THR A 104 23.70 -2.48 -1.89
C THR A 104 24.40 -1.47 -0.98
N ALA A 105 23.94 -0.21 -0.91
CA ALA A 105 24.55 0.82 -0.08
C ALA A 105 23.91 0.90 1.30
N THR A 106 24.73 1.11 2.34
CA THR A 106 24.24 1.44 3.70
C THR A 106 24.33 2.95 3.92
N ILE A 107 23.19 3.60 4.13
CA ILE A 107 23.07 5.05 4.32
C ILE A 107 22.48 5.37 5.68
N GLU A 108 22.77 6.56 6.20
CA GLU A 108 22.15 7.10 7.42
C GLU A 108 20.68 7.44 7.15
N VAL A 109 19.81 7.14 8.11
CA VAL A 109 18.40 7.52 8.03
C VAL A 109 18.23 9.03 8.31
N ASP A 110 17.23 9.65 7.71
CA ASP A 110 16.89 11.03 8.01
C ASP A 110 16.14 11.17 9.35
N THR A 111 15.85 12.41 9.75
CA THR A 111 15.22 12.71 11.04
C THR A 111 13.81 12.14 11.15
N LEU A 112 13.04 12.15 10.07
CA LEU A 112 11.68 11.61 10.06
C LEU A 112 11.69 10.09 10.23
N GLU A 113 12.56 9.43 9.50
CA GLU A 113 12.71 7.97 9.57
C GLU A 113 13.26 7.52 10.94
N LEU A 114 14.19 8.28 11.53
CA LEU A 114 14.64 8.04 12.90
C LEU A 114 13.50 8.16 13.92
N SER A 115 12.64 9.17 13.79
CA SER A 115 11.48 9.35 14.65
C SER A 115 10.50 8.16 14.52
N ARG A 116 10.29 7.64 13.32
CA ARG A 116 9.48 6.43 13.08
C ARG A 116 10.07 5.19 13.75
N LEU A 117 11.39 4.98 13.65
CA LEU A 117 12.08 3.88 14.34
C LEU A 117 11.91 3.96 15.86
N ILE A 118 12.01 5.17 16.44
CA ILE A 118 11.81 5.39 17.89
C ILE A 118 10.37 5.02 18.30
N LEU A 119 9.39 5.44 17.53
CA LEU A 119 7.98 5.12 17.80
C LEU A 119 7.72 3.62 17.67
N GLU A 120 8.26 3.00 16.62
CA GLU A 120 8.14 1.54 16.41
C GLU A 120 8.75 0.77 17.56
N GLY A 121 9.94 1.14 18.03
CA GLY A 121 10.59 0.50 19.18
C GLY A 121 9.85 0.68 20.50
N LYS A 122 9.08 1.74 20.64
CA LYS A 122 8.19 1.96 21.79
C LYS A 122 6.81 1.34 21.60
N ASN A 123 6.53 0.75 20.43
CA ASN A 123 5.21 0.25 20.02
C ASN A 123 4.12 1.36 20.11
N ILE A 124 4.50 2.61 19.84
CA ILE A 124 3.61 3.78 19.78
C ILE A 124 3.39 4.12 18.29
N ARG A 125 2.16 4.46 17.94
CA ARG A 125 1.79 4.85 16.58
C ARG A 125 1.62 6.36 16.50
N PHE A 126 1.79 6.92 15.30
CA PHE A 126 1.60 8.36 15.08
C PHE A 126 0.24 8.84 15.55
N GLU A 127 -0.82 8.07 15.31
CA GLU A 127 -2.18 8.42 15.73
C GLU A 127 -2.37 8.50 17.25
N GLU A 128 -1.49 7.86 18.04
CA GLU A 128 -1.54 7.81 19.51
C GLU A 128 -0.77 8.95 20.17
N LEU A 129 0.07 9.66 19.41
CA LEU A 129 0.79 10.83 19.91
C LEU A 129 -0.18 11.96 20.27
N PRO A 130 0.13 12.79 21.28
CA PRO A 130 -0.67 13.97 21.58
C PRO A 130 -0.85 14.85 20.33
N CYS A 131 -2.08 15.29 20.08
CA CYS A 131 -2.38 16.23 19.02
C CYS A 131 -1.84 17.61 19.40
N GLU A 132 -1.31 18.34 18.43
CA GLU A 132 -0.83 19.71 18.66
C GLU A 132 -1.98 20.64 19.04
N ASP A 133 -3.12 20.52 18.35
CA ASP A 133 -4.35 21.25 18.67
C ASP A 133 -5.17 20.48 19.73
N GLN A 134 -5.49 21.18 20.83
CA GLN A 134 -6.29 20.65 21.94
C GLN A 134 -7.68 21.30 22.04
N GLU A 135 -8.03 22.22 21.10
CA GLU A 135 -9.35 22.85 21.02
C GLU A 135 -10.20 22.25 19.90
N LEU A 136 -10.43 20.93 19.96
CA LEU A 136 -11.10 20.18 18.92
C LEU A 136 -12.63 20.13 19.11
N THR A 137 -13.36 20.16 17.98
CA THR A 137 -14.82 19.90 17.92
C THR A 137 -15.11 18.63 17.16
N PHE A 138 -16.24 17.97 17.49
CA PHE A 138 -16.58 16.64 17.00
C PHE A 138 -18.08 16.52 16.64
N ASP A 139 -18.65 17.53 16.02
CA ASP A 139 -20.08 17.51 15.66
C ASP A 139 -20.37 16.40 14.66
N ILE A 140 -19.51 16.21 13.65
CA ILE A 140 -19.63 15.13 12.66
C ILE A 140 -19.53 13.76 13.33
N LEU A 141 -18.52 13.54 14.18
CA LEU A 141 -18.36 12.26 14.89
C LEU A 141 -19.55 11.97 15.80
N CYS A 142 -20.03 12.99 16.51
CA CYS A 142 -21.21 12.88 17.37
C CYS A 142 -22.45 12.47 16.58
N GLU A 143 -22.71 13.13 15.45
CA GLU A 143 -23.83 12.83 14.56
C GLU A 143 -23.76 11.37 14.07
N LYS A 144 -22.59 10.93 13.58
CA LYS A 144 -22.41 9.56 13.07
C LYS A 144 -22.56 8.50 14.16
N LEU A 145 -22.02 8.74 15.35
CA LEU A 145 -22.21 7.80 16.45
C LEU A 145 -23.68 7.69 16.90
N LYS A 146 -24.43 8.79 16.88
CA LYS A 146 -25.88 8.77 17.14
C LYS A 146 -26.65 8.03 16.05
N GLU A 147 -26.31 8.27 14.78
CA GLU A 147 -26.97 7.67 13.61
C GLU A 147 -26.76 6.15 13.56
N TYR A 148 -25.49 5.69 13.68
CA TYR A 148 -25.12 4.30 13.42
C TYR A 148 -25.13 3.42 14.68
N ILE A 149 -24.79 3.97 15.87
CA ILE A 149 -24.66 3.20 17.12
C ILE A 149 -25.73 3.59 18.14
N GLN A 150 -26.50 4.65 17.87
CA GLN A 150 -27.60 5.11 18.74
C GLN A 150 -27.14 5.47 20.15
N ILE A 151 -25.94 6.10 20.27
CA ILE A 151 -25.46 6.57 21.57
C ILE A 151 -26.41 7.65 22.13
N GLU A 152 -26.73 7.57 23.42
CA GLU A 152 -27.60 8.57 24.08
C GLU A 152 -26.86 9.89 24.34
N THR A 153 -25.58 9.79 24.74
CA THR A 153 -24.75 10.95 25.11
C THR A 153 -23.38 10.89 24.44
N PHE A 154 -22.92 12.05 23.97
CA PHE A 154 -21.57 12.22 23.48
C PHE A 154 -20.81 13.15 24.43
N ASN A 155 -19.80 12.65 25.08
CA ASN A 155 -18.99 13.37 26.05
C ASN A 155 -17.53 12.90 26.04
N GLN A 156 -16.72 13.40 26.96
CA GLN A 156 -15.31 13.04 27.07
C GLN A 156 -15.08 11.54 27.35
N ASP A 157 -16.00 10.86 28.05
CA ASP A 157 -15.88 9.43 28.30
C ASP A 157 -16.13 8.59 27.05
N THR A 158 -16.97 9.08 26.13
CA THR A 158 -17.11 8.52 24.78
C THR A 158 -15.78 8.59 24.05
N LEU A 159 -15.09 9.72 24.08
CA LEU A 159 -13.79 9.91 23.44
C LEU A 159 -12.68 9.05 24.08
N LYS A 160 -12.70 8.87 25.42
CA LYS A 160 -11.81 7.91 26.11
C LYS A 160 -12.06 6.47 25.65
N THR A 161 -13.33 6.07 25.54
CA THR A 161 -13.72 4.73 25.08
C THR A 161 -13.25 4.44 23.64
N LEU A 162 -13.19 5.47 22.81
CA LEU A 162 -12.66 5.40 21.44
C LEU A 162 -11.13 5.55 21.38
N ASN A 163 -10.44 5.69 22.50
CA ASN A 163 -9.00 5.98 22.59
C ASN A 163 -8.60 7.27 21.87
N LEU A 164 -9.44 8.30 21.86
CA LEU A 164 -9.19 9.60 21.25
C LEU A 164 -8.74 10.65 22.25
N TYR A 165 -8.99 10.42 23.54
CA TYR A 165 -8.67 11.32 24.65
C TYR A 165 -8.06 10.56 25.82
N ASN A 166 -7.04 11.14 26.43
CA ASN A 166 -6.41 10.66 27.65
C ASN A 166 -6.36 11.81 28.67
N SER A 167 -6.76 11.54 29.94
CA SER A 167 -6.80 12.57 30.98
C SER A 167 -5.45 13.20 31.31
N ALA A 168 -4.33 12.53 31.03
CA ALA A 168 -2.98 13.03 31.29
C ALA A 168 -2.38 13.80 30.09
N THR A 169 -2.73 13.45 28.84
CA THR A 169 -2.11 13.99 27.65
C THR A 169 -3.06 14.73 26.71
N GLY A 170 -4.37 14.73 27.02
CA GLY A 170 -5.39 15.36 26.17
C GLY A 170 -5.76 14.52 24.95
N TYR A 171 -6.12 15.20 23.87
CA TYR A 171 -6.43 14.60 22.56
C TYR A 171 -5.17 14.10 21.87
N ASN A 172 -5.31 12.96 21.19
CA ASN A 172 -4.26 12.42 20.34
C ASN A 172 -4.50 12.77 18.86
N ASN A 173 -3.54 12.40 17.97
CA ASN A 173 -3.65 12.69 16.54
C ASN A 173 -4.85 11.99 15.88
N ALA A 174 -5.28 10.81 16.39
CA ALA A 174 -6.52 10.18 15.89
C ALA A 174 -7.74 11.06 16.16
N ALA A 175 -7.81 11.71 17.32
CA ALA A 175 -8.85 12.68 17.63
C ALA A 175 -8.75 13.90 16.69
N GLY A 176 -7.54 14.42 16.46
CA GLY A 176 -7.32 15.51 15.52
C GLY A 176 -7.81 15.17 14.11
N ILE A 177 -7.50 13.99 13.59
CA ILE A 177 -7.93 13.51 12.27
C ILE A 177 -9.46 13.37 12.17
N LEU A 178 -10.13 13.04 13.28
CA LEU A 178 -11.58 12.91 13.37
C LEU A 178 -12.29 14.23 13.68
N ALA A 179 -11.58 15.27 14.10
CA ALA A 179 -12.15 16.58 14.42
C ALA A 179 -12.77 17.24 13.18
N ASP A 180 -13.82 18.05 13.38
CA ASP A 180 -14.56 18.72 12.31
C ASP A 180 -13.67 19.59 11.43
N LYS A 181 -12.68 20.25 12.05
CA LYS A 181 -11.60 20.99 11.39
C LYS A 181 -10.26 20.54 11.94
N ASN A 182 -9.29 20.38 11.08
CA ASN A 182 -7.95 19.91 11.46
C ASN A 182 -6.91 20.38 10.44
N HIS A 183 -5.63 20.04 10.66
CA HIS A 183 -4.52 20.38 9.76
C HIS A 183 -4.06 19.20 8.88
N PHE A 184 -4.69 18.05 8.99
CA PHE A 184 -4.26 16.85 8.26
C PHE A 184 -4.73 16.88 6.80
N PRO A 185 -3.88 16.38 5.86
CA PRO A 185 -4.25 16.27 4.46
C PRO A 185 -5.31 15.18 4.26
N GLY A 186 -6.28 15.42 3.40
CA GLY A 186 -7.36 14.50 3.09
C GLY A 186 -7.19 13.80 1.75
N ILE A 187 -8.09 14.13 0.79
CA ILE A 187 -8.18 13.45 -0.50
C ILE A 187 -8.31 14.45 -1.64
N ASP A 188 -7.66 14.15 -2.75
CA ASP A 188 -7.76 14.87 -4.02
C ASP A 188 -8.34 13.95 -5.10
N ILE A 189 -9.53 14.27 -5.59
CA ILE A 189 -10.27 13.49 -6.57
C ILE A 189 -10.27 14.23 -7.91
N VAL A 190 -9.79 13.57 -8.96
CA VAL A 190 -9.76 14.12 -10.31
C VAL A 190 -10.54 13.21 -11.25
N LYS A 191 -11.58 13.75 -11.89
CA LYS A 191 -12.24 13.12 -13.04
C LYS A 191 -11.52 13.54 -14.31
N PHE A 192 -10.88 12.59 -14.96
CA PHE A 192 -10.24 12.77 -16.26
C PHE A 192 -11.23 12.54 -17.42
N GLY A 193 -10.94 13.13 -18.55
CA GLY A 193 -11.60 12.88 -19.82
C GLY A 193 -10.92 11.73 -20.59
N GLU A 194 -10.81 11.91 -21.92
CA GLU A 194 -10.24 10.88 -22.80
C GLU A 194 -8.80 10.48 -22.46
N ASN A 195 -8.06 11.36 -21.79
CA ASN A 195 -6.71 11.11 -21.30
C ASN A 195 -6.41 11.97 -20.06
N ILE A 196 -5.29 11.72 -19.40
CA ILE A 196 -4.86 12.41 -18.18
C ILE A 196 -4.60 13.91 -18.34
N SER A 197 -4.46 14.41 -19.57
CA SER A 197 -4.28 15.83 -19.85
C SER A 197 -5.60 16.59 -19.92
N VAL A 198 -6.74 15.89 -19.95
CA VAL A 198 -8.08 16.48 -19.97
C VAL A 198 -8.71 16.26 -18.60
N ILE A 199 -8.89 17.33 -17.84
CA ILE A 199 -9.53 17.31 -16.52
C ILE A 199 -10.94 17.85 -16.67
N HIS A 200 -11.94 17.02 -16.37
CA HIS A 200 -13.34 17.42 -16.38
C HIS A 200 -13.75 18.07 -15.06
N LYS A 201 -13.29 17.53 -13.93
CA LYS A 201 -13.57 18.07 -12.60
C LYS A 201 -12.49 17.68 -11.63
N ARG A 202 -12.23 18.55 -10.66
CA ARG A 202 -11.37 18.26 -9.49
C ARG A 202 -12.12 18.64 -8.22
N ALA A 203 -12.04 17.80 -7.21
CA ALA A 203 -12.60 18.03 -5.89
C ALA A 203 -11.54 17.65 -4.84
N THR A 204 -11.16 18.62 -4.02
CA THR A 204 -10.18 18.46 -2.95
C THR A 204 -10.89 18.62 -1.61
N PHE A 205 -10.72 17.66 -0.71
CA PHE A 205 -11.31 17.65 0.62
C PHE A 205 -10.18 17.50 1.64
N ASP A 206 -9.73 18.64 2.17
CA ASP A 206 -8.62 18.73 3.12
C ASP A 206 -9.07 19.39 4.41
N HIS A 207 -8.33 19.15 5.49
CA HIS A 207 -8.45 19.88 6.76
C HIS A 207 -9.84 19.75 7.42
N ILE A 208 -10.55 18.70 7.13
CA ILE A 208 -11.86 18.35 7.69
C ILE A 208 -11.84 16.93 8.23
N SER A 209 -12.84 16.57 9.04
CA SER A 209 -12.98 15.21 9.59
C SER A 209 -12.83 14.13 8.50
N ILE A 210 -12.03 13.11 8.79
CA ILE A 210 -11.87 11.94 7.90
C ILE A 210 -13.22 11.27 7.57
N LEU A 211 -14.22 11.36 8.45
CA LEU A 211 -15.58 10.86 8.20
C LEU A 211 -16.26 11.68 7.12
N ALA A 212 -16.13 13.01 7.15
CA ALA A 212 -16.64 13.88 6.09
C ALA A 212 -15.88 13.66 4.77
N VAL A 213 -14.56 13.45 4.82
CA VAL A 213 -13.75 13.10 3.63
C VAL A 213 -14.27 11.83 2.98
N TYR A 214 -14.55 10.79 3.79
CA TYR A 214 -15.10 9.52 3.32
C TYR A 214 -16.45 9.70 2.61
N GLU A 215 -17.41 10.41 3.24
CA GLU A 215 -18.74 10.64 2.65
C GLU A 215 -18.69 11.45 1.37
N LYS A 216 -17.90 12.54 1.36
CA LYS A 216 -17.72 13.37 0.16
C LYS A 216 -17.09 12.61 -1.00
N ALA A 217 -16.17 11.68 -0.72
CA ALA A 217 -15.62 10.81 -1.75
C ALA A 217 -16.70 9.88 -2.35
N LEU A 218 -17.61 9.36 -1.52
CA LEU A 218 -18.73 8.54 -1.98
C LEU A 218 -19.75 9.35 -2.81
N GLU A 219 -20.01 10.61 -2.44
CA GLU A 219 -20.88 11.50 -3.23
C GLU A 219 -20.30 11.70 -4.63
N VAL A 220 -19.01 12.08 -4.72
CA VAL A 220 -18.35 12.27 -6.02
C VAL A 220 -18.33 10.98 -6.84
N PHE A 221 -18.13 9.81 -6.19
CA PHE A 221 -18.20 8.51 -6.87
C PHE A 221 -19.60 8.28 -7.49
N LYS A 222 -20.67 8.54 -6.76
CA LYS A 222 -22.05 8.34 -7.23
C LYS A 222 -22.35 9.19 -8.45
N ASP A 223 -21.88 10.43 -8.49
CA ASP A 223 -22.09 11.35 -9.61
C ASP A 223 -21.56 10.81 -10.95
N TYR A 224 -20.52 9.94 -10.93
CA TYR A 224 -19.83 9.51 -12.17
C TYR A 224 -20.00 8.02 -12.50
N TYR A 225 -20.22 7.19 -11.50
CA TYR A 225 -20.24 5.73 -11.69
C TYR A 225 -21.57 5.08 -11.39
N GLN A 226 -22.60 5.87 -11.05
CA GLN A 226 -23.97 5.41 -10.88
C GLN A 226 -24.90 6.21 -11.76
N TYR A 227 -25.91 5.55 -12.34
CA TYR A 227 -26.97 6.19 -13.09
C TYR A 227 -28.21 5.30 -13.06
N GLU A 228 -29.36 5.88 -13.40
CA GLU A 228 -30.62 5.14 -13.58
C GLU A 228 -30.86 4.87 -15.06
N GLU A 229 -31.22 3.64 -15.40
CA GLU A 229 -31.63 3.23 -16.72
C GLU A 229 -33.11 2.87 -16.71
N ILE A 230 -33.89 3.40 -17.68
CA ILE A 230 -35.29 3.07 -17.84
C ILE A 230 -35.40 1.85 -18.76
N GLN A 231 -35.83 0.71 -18.21
CA GLN A 231 -36.09 -0.51 -18.94
C GLN A 231 -37.58 -0.80 -18.93
N GLY A 232 -38.31 -0.34 -19.99
CA GLY A 232 -39.78 -0.43 -20.05
C GLY A 232 -40.45 0.52 -19.04
N ALA A 233 -41.16 -0.04 -18.06
CA ALA A 233 -41.80 0.72 -16.97
C ALA A 233 -40.92 0.85 -15.70
N ASP A 234 -39.83 0.12 -15.62
CA ASP A 234 -38.99 0.04 -14.44
C ASP A 234 -37.74 0.91 -14.55
N ARG A 235 -37.36 1.52 -13.43
CA ARG A 235 -36.07 2.20 -13.27
C ARG A 235 -35.08 1.26 -12.58
N LYS A 236 -33.96 0.99 -13.22
CA LYS A 236 -32.88 0.17 -12.67
C LYS A 236 -31.68 1.04 -12.38
N LYS A 237 -31.21 1.00 -11.13
CA LYS A 237 -29.91 1.58 -10.75
C LYS A 237 -28.80 0.76 -11.39
N VAL A 238 -27.92 1.40 -12.14
CA VAL A 238 -26.74 0.78 -12.76
C VAL A 238 -25.51 1.33 -12.09
N GLU A 239 -24.63 0.44 -11.68
CA GLU A 239 -23.34 0.76 -11.10
C GLU A 239 -22.24 0.34 -12.09
N LYS A 240 -21.50 1.32 -12.62
CA LYS A 240 -20.34 1.03 -13.49
C LYS A 240 -19.19 0.38 -12.73
N ILE A 241 -19.06 0.71 -11.45
CA ILE A 241 -18.14 0.11 -10.49
C ILE A 241 -18.98 -0.23 -9.27
N PRO A 242 -18.85 -1.42 -8.65
CA PRO A 242 -19.59 -1.76 -7.45
C PRO A 242 -19.33 -0.73 -6.34
N GLU A 243 -20.38 -0.08 -5.84
CA GLU A 243 -20.27 0.93 -4.76
C GLU A 243 -19.56 0.34 -3.53
N ALA A 244 -19.86 -0.91 -3.18
CA ALA A 244 -19.25 -1.60 -2.05
C ALA A 244 -17.73 -1.75 -2.20
N ALA A 245 -17.22 -1.97 -3.44
CA ALA A 245 -15.78 -2.05 -3.69
C ALA A 245 -15.10 -0.69 -3.53
N PHE A 246 -15.71 0.38 -4.02
CA PHE A 246 -15.18 1.73 -3.85
C PHE A 246 -15.19 2.17 -2.38
N ARG A 247 -16.29 1.90 -1.65
CA ARG A 247 -16.40 2.17 -0.20
C ARG A 247 -15.26 1.51 0.58
N GLU A 248 -15.06 0.22 0.35
CA GLU A 248 -14.00 -0.56 1.00
C GLU A 248 -12.60 -0.01 0.65
N ALA A 249 -12.35 0.31 -0.62
CA ALA A 249 -11.06 0.81 -1.08
C ALA A 249 -10.74 2.20 -0.49
N ILE A 250 -11.71 3.13 -0.43
CA ILE A 250 -11.53 4.46 0.17
C ILE A 250 -11.35 4.36 1.68
N ALA A 251 -12.15 3.56 2.36
CA ALA A 251 -12.00 3.37 3.81
C ALA A 251 -10.62 2.79 4.14
N ASN A 252 -10.17 1.78 3.41
CA ASN A 252 -8.83 1.21 3.58
C ASN A 252 -7.73 2.24 3.30
N ALA A 253 -7.87 3.04 2.23
CA ALA A 253 -6.92 4.10 1.93
C ALA A 253 -6.80 5.13 3.06
N LEU A 254 -7.91 5.53 3.68
CA LEU A 254 -7.97 6.48 4.78
C LEU A 254 -7.40 5.89 6.09
N ILE A 255 -7.74 4.63 6.42
CA ILE A 255 -7.32 3.97 7.65
C ILE A 255 -5.84 3.59 7.60
N HIS A 256 -5.34 3.11 6.46
CA HIS A 256 -4.00 2.55 6.35
C HIS A 256 -2.93 3.55 5.89
N ARG A 257 -3.29 4.79 5.53
CA ARG A 257 -2.29 5.79 5.14
C ARG A 257 -1.33 6.13 6.27
N VAL A 258 -0.17 6.63 5.89
CA VAL A 258 0.78 7.28 6.78
C VAL A 258 0.33 8.73 6.98
N TRP A 259 0.09 9.14 8.24
CA TRP A 259 -0.45 10.46 8.57
C TRP A 259 0.62 11.51 8.90
N ASP A 260 1.86 11.11 9.11
CA ASP A 260 3.02 11.98 9.33
C ASP A 260 3.67 12.48 8.01
N VAL A 261 3.00 12.26 6.87
CA VAL A 261 3.38 12.77 5.55
C VAL A 261 2.32 13.73 5.05
N GLU A 262 2.73 14.94 4.70
CA GLU A 262 1.87 15.95 4.08
C GLU A 262 1.59 15.63 2.60
N SER A 263 0.82 14.58 2.36
CA SER A 263 0.42 14.17 1.02
C SER A 263 -1.02 13.67 1.03
N GLN A 264 -1.84 14.15 0.12
CA GLN A 264 -3.23 13.70 -0.03
C GLN A 264 -3.31 12.27 -0.59
N ILE A 265 -4.40 11.57 -0.28
CA ILE A 265 -4.81 10.41 -1.05
C ILE A 265 -5.26 10.91 -2.43
N LYS A 266 -4.76 10.30 -3.50
CA LYS A 266 -5.10 10.66 -4.87
C LYS A 266 -6.11 9.67 -5.42
N VAL A 267 -7.22 10.18 -5.95
CA VAL A 267 -8.23 9.38 -6.65
C VAL A 267 -8.36 9.86 -8.08
N SER A 268 -7.94 9.02 -9.01
CA SER A 268 -8.07 9.26 -10.45
C SER A 268 -9.28 8.50 -10.98
N MET A 269 -10.30 9.23 -11.39
CA MET A 269 -11.52 8.69 -11.99
C MET A 269 -11.41 8.75 -13.52
N LEU A 270 -11.24 7.60 -14.17
CA LEU A 270 -11.15 7.44 -15.62
C LEU A 270 -12.42 6.75 -16.16
N ASP A 271 -12.59 6.73 -17.46
CA ASP A 271 -13.80 6.13 -18.06
C ASP A 271 -13.84 4.61 -17.93
N ASP A 272 -12.68 3.96 -17.78
CA ASP A 272 -12.53 2.50 -17.70
C ASP A 272 -12.16 1.99 -16.30
N ARG A 273 -11.79 2.86 -15.36
CA ARG A 273 -11.37 2.49 -14.01
C ARG A 273 -11.28 3.67 -13.05
N ILE A 274 -11.16 3.35 -11.76
CA ILE A 274 -10.72 4.27 -10.71
C ILE A 274 -9.36 3.79 -10.18
N GLU A 275 -8.43 4.72 -9.98
CA GLU A 275 -7.15 4.48 -9.32
C GLU A 275 -7.13 5.25 -8.00
N ILE A 276 -6.86 4.57 -6.89
CA ILE A 276 -6.77 5.15 -5.54
C ILE A 276 -5.34 4.93 -5.05
N ILE A 277 -4.60 6.00 -4.80
CA ILE A 277 -3.21 5.96 -4.34
C ILE A 277 -3.15 6.57 -2.94
N SER A 278 -2.81 5.73 -1.95
CA SER A 278 -2.65 6.13 -0.56
C SER A 278 -1.17 6.24 -0.18
N PRO A 279 -0.74 7.32 0.52
CA PRO A 279 0.61 7.42 1.05
C PRO A 279 0.90 6.36 2.11
N GLY A 280 2.08 5.73 2.01
CA GLY A 280 2.58 4.69 2.91
C GLY A 280 2.54 3.30 2.28
N GLY A 281 3.68 2.59 2.34
CA GLY A 281 3.80 1.19 1.94
C GLY A 281 3.27 0.23 3.02
N LEU A 282 3.65 -1.03 2.97
CA LEU A 282 3.33 -2.01 4.01
C LEU A 282 4.04 -1.69 5.33
N LEU A 283 3.50 -2.18 6.42
CA LEU A 283 4.19 -2.15 7.71
C LEU A 283 5.41 -3.10 7.65
N SER A 284 6.46 -2.75 8.39
CA SER A 284 7.67 -3.56 8.48
C SER A 284 7.35 -5.01 8.89
N GLY A 285 7.95 -5.98 8.19
CA GLY A 285 7.75 -7.40 8.44
C GLY A 285 6.50 -8.04 7.80
N ILE A 286 5.73 -7.28 7.00
CA ILE A 286 4.62 -7.82 6.23
C ILE A 286 5.07 -8.05 4.79
N ALA A 287 4.98 -9.30 4.32
CA ALA A 287 5.24 -9.63 2.92
C ALA A 287 4.06 -9.22 2.03
N GLU A 288 4.35 -8.82 0.81
CA GLU A 288 3.33 -8.36 -0.15
C GLU A 288 2.29 -9.47 -0.45
N ASP A 289 2.73 -10.70 -0.60
CA ASP A 289 1.85 -11.86 -0.86
C ASP A 289 0.92 -12.16 0.33
N GLU A 290 1.39 -11.98 1.58
CA GLU A 290 0.56 -12.12 2.77
C GLU A 290 -0.51 -11.03 2.83
N TYR A 291 -0.15 -9.77 2.53
CA TYR A 291 -1.08 -8.65 2.44
C TYR A 291 -2.13 -8.88 1.34
N LEU A 292 -1.70 -9.21 0.11
CA LEU A 292 -2.56 -9.41 -1.04
C LEU A 292 -3.48 -10.63 -0.92
N SER A 293 -3.07 -11.63 -0.13
CA SER A 293 -3.90 -12.81 0.16
C SER A 293 -4.96 -12.58 1.24
N GLY A 294 -4.89 -11.44 1.98
CA GLY A 294 -5.78 -11.15 3.09
C GLY A 294 -5.60 -12.08 4.30
N LYS A 295 -4.49 -12.82 4.37
CA LYS A 295 -4.21 -13.75 5.50
C LYS A 295 -3.79 -13.01 6.76
N LEU A 296 -3.17 -11.84 6.60
CA LEU A 296 -2.68 -11.04 7.70
C LEU A 296 -3.37 -9.67 7.70
N SER A 297 -4.03 -9.35 8.81
CA SER A 297 -4.62 -8.04 9.04
C SER A 297 -3.84 -7.30 10.11
N VAL A 298 -3.04 -6.32 9.67
CA VAL A 298 -2.33 -5.43 10.60
C VAL A 298 -2.78 -3.99 10.33
N LEU A 299 -3.43 -3.42 11.32
CA LEU A 299 -3.92 -2.03 11.25
C LEU A 299 -2.79 -1.06 11.57
N ARG A 300 -2.49 -0.13 10.66
CA ARG A 300 -1.56 0.97 10.91
C ARG A 300 -2.13 1.95 11.94
N ASN A 301 -3.38 2.37 11.76
CA ASN A 301 -4.07 3.33 12.60
C ASN A 301 -5.26 2.64 13.27
N ARG A 302 -5.00 2.03 14.44
CA ARG A 302 -5.99 1.18 15.16
C ARG A 302 -7.16 1.98 15.71
N ASN A 303 -6.91 3.21 16.19
CA ASN A 303 -7.95 4.06 16.78
C ASN A 303 -8.92 4.53 15.68
N LEU A 304 -8.39 4.98 14.53
CA LEU A 304 -9.20 5.34 13.37
C LEU A 304 -9.98 4.13 12.85
N ALA A 305 -9.32 2.97 12.71
CA ALA A 305 -9.98 1.74 12.27
C ALA A 305 -11.11 1.32 13.22
N ASN A 306 -10.93 1.46 14.54
CA ASN A 306 -11.97 1.16 15.54
C ASN A 306 -13.19 2.07 15.37
N VAL A 307 -13.02 3.36 15.08
CA VAL A 307 -14.14 4.27 14.80
C VAL A 307 -14.88 3.85 13.54
N PHE A 308 -14.17 3.61 12.43
CA PHE A 308 -14.79 3.16 11.17
C PHE A 308 -15.52 1.82 11.32
N TYR A 309 -14.94 0.88 12.09
CA TYR A 309 -15.58 -0.41 12.38
C TYR A 309 -16.86 -0.23 13.18
N ARG A 310 -16.84 0.58 14.26
CA ARG A 310 -18.04 0.85 15.06
C ARG A 310 -19.16 1.49 14.25
N LEU A 311 -18.81 2.34 13.27
CA LEU A 311 -19.76 2.93 12.35
C LEU A 311 -20.22 1.96 11.23
N GLY A 312 -19.69 0.73 11.17
CA GLY A 312 -20.03 -0.25 10.15
C GLY A 312 -19.50 0.09 8.76
N PHE A 313 -18.49 0.95 8.67
CA PHE A 313 -17.89 1.34 7.39
C PHE A 313 -16.86 0.33 6.90
N VAL A 314 -16.21 -0.41 7.81
CA VAL A 314 -15.23 -1.46 7.53
C VAL A 314 -15.38 -2.64 8.47
N GLU A 315 -14.77 -3.77 8.08
CA GLU A 315 -14.57 -4.95 8.93
C GLU A 315 -13.11 -5.04 9.39
N ILE A 316 -12.86 -5.55 10.61
CA ILE A 316 -11.50 -5.62 11.18
C ILE A 316 -10.74 -6.89 10.76
N PHE A 317 -11.42 -7.90 10.19
CA PHE A 317 -10.85 -9.23 9.94
C PHE A 317 -9.87 -9.35 8.75
N GLY A 318 -9.42 -8.24 8.15
CA GLY A 318 -8.50 -8.27 7.00
C GLY A 318 -9.12 -8.79 5.69
N THR A 319 -10.44 -8.87 5.64
CA THR A 319 -11.17 -9.39 4.48
C THR A 319 -11.39 -8.36 3.37
N GLY A 320 -10.94 -7.10 3.54
CA GLY A 320 -11.23 -6.01 2.63
C GLY A 320 -10.80 -6.29 1.18
N ILE A 321 -9.55 -6.70 0.97
CA ILE A 321 -9.03 -7.08 -0.36
C ILE A 321 -9.82 -8.25 -0.94
N THR A 322 -10.07 -9.28 -0.14
CA THR A 322 -10.84 -10.46 -0.56
C THR A 322 -12.27 -10.07 -0.95
N ARG A 323 -12.90 -9.19 -0.18
CA ARG A 323 -14.25 -8.69 -0.45
C ARG A 323 -14.30 -7.88 -1.75
N ILE A 324 -13.34 -6.99 -1.97
CA ILE A 324 -13.22 -6.27 -3.25
C ILE A 324 -13.10 -7.27 -4.40
N LYS A 325 -12.23 -8.28 -4.30
CA LYS A 325 -12.06 -9.32 -5.33
C LYS A 325 -13.35 -10.11 -5.58
N GLN A 326 -14.08 -10.48 -4.52
CA GLN A 326 -15.36 -11.20 -4.63
C GLN A 326 -16.43 -10.39 -5.38
N LEU A 327 -16.51 -9.07 -5.15
CA LEU A 327 -17.44 -8.19 -5.87
C LEU A 327 -17.16 -8.14 -7.39
N TYR A 328 -15.98 -8.54 -7.82
CA TYR A 328 -15.58 -8.61 -9.22
C TYR A 328 -15.49 -10.03 -9.78
N GLU A 329 -15.88 -11.06 -9.01
CA GLU A 329 -15.72 -12.46 -9.41
C GLU A 329 -16.35 -12.77 -10.79
N GLU A 330 -17.53 -12.21 -11.07
CA GLU A 330 -18.21 -12.34 -12.35
C GLU A 330 -17.75 -11.31 -13.40
N GLY A 331 -16.89 -10.37 -13.02
CA GLY A 331 -16.40 -9.32 -13.90
C GLY A 331 -15.33 -9.81 -14.88
N LEU A 332 -15.31 -9.23 -16.06
CA LEU A 332 -14.29 -9.51 -17.09
C LEU A 332 -12.90 -9.02 -16.70
N LYS A 333 -12.82 -7.95 -15.93
CA LYS A 333 -11.59 -7.39 -15.37
C LYS A 333 -11.61 -7.51 -13.85
N GLN A 334 -10.48 -7.83 -13.28
CA GLN A 334 -10.32 -7.94 -11.83
C GLN A 334 -9.66 -6.67 -11.26
N PRO A 335 -9.94 -6.33 -10.00
CA PRO A 335 -9.21 -5.29 -9.28
C PRO A 335 -7.72 -5.61 -9.21
N ASP A 336 -6.90 -4.58 -9.24
CA ASP A 336 -5.46 -4.69 -9.09
C ASP A 336 -4.96 -3.91 -7.88
N PHE A 337 -3.90 -4.42 -7.25
CA PHE A 337 -3.31 -3.87 -6.02
C PHE A 337 -1.80 -3.81 -6.21
N GLU A 338 -1.28 -2.61 -6.28
CA GLU A 338 0.16 -2.36 -6.42
C GLU A 338 0.73 -1.84 -5.10
N VAL A 339 1.72 -2.51 -4.59
CA VAL A 339 2.43 -2.12 -3.36
C VAL A 339 3.80 -1.59 -3.72
N SER A 340 4.15 -0.44 -3.17
CA SER A 340 5.50 0.12 -3.25
C SER A 340 6.00 0.49 -1.85
N GLU A 341 7.25 0.91 -1.74
CA GLU A 341 7.85 1.34 -0.47
C GLU A 341 7.05 2.47 0.20
N ASN A 342 6.50 3.41 -0.60
CA ASN A 342 5.90 4.64 -0.10
C ASN A 342 4.42 4.80 -0.45
N THR A 343 3.82 3.88 -1.20
CA THR A 343 2.41 3.99 -1.61
C THR A 343 1.76 2.62 -1.77
N ILE A 344 0.46 2.58 -1.54
CA ILE A 344 -0.41 1.48 -1.96
C ILE A 344 -1.41 2.04 -2.96
N LYS A 345 -1.50 1.40 -4.13
CA LYS A 345 -2.43 1.75 -5.20
C LYS A 345 -3.46 0.64 -5.39
N ILE A 346 -4.73 1.03 -5.43
CA ILE A 346 -5.86 0.14 -5.72
C ILE A 346 -6.45 0.58 -7.05
N VAL A 347 -6.65 -0.35 -7.98
CA VAL A 347 -7.30 -0.13 -9.26
C VAL A 347 -8.62 -0.87 -9.29
N LEU A 348 -9.72 -0.15 -9.43
CA LEU A 348 -11.06 -0.69 -9.57
C LEU A 348 -11.53 -0.49 -11.02
N PRO A 349 -11.54 -1.53 -11.88
CA PRO A 349 -12.01 -1.39 -13.24
C PRO A 349 -13.53 -1.20 -13.30
N VAL A 350 -14.03 -0.56 -14.36
CA VAL A 350 -15.46 -0.54 -14.67
C VAL A 350 -15.92 -1.99 -14.81
N PHE A 351 -17.01 -2.31 -14.11
CA PHE A 351 -17.59 -3.65 -14.07
C PHE A 351 -18.40 -3.90 -15.35
N GLU A 352 -17.93 -4.79 -16.17
CA GLU A 352 -18.60 -5.19 -17.39
C GLU A 352 -19.16 -6.61 -17.19
N GLN A 353 -20.48 -6.69 -17.02
CA GLN A 353 -21.18 -7.98 -16.92
C GLN A 353 -21.20 -8.70 -18.28
N ASN A 354 -20.99 -10.00 -18.20
CA ASN A 354 -21.24 -11.03 -19.23
C ASN A 354 -21.53 -10.53 -20.65
N LEU A 355 -20.49 -10.08 -21.33
CA LEU A 355 -20.47 -10.15 -22.77
C LEU A 355 -20.46 -11.64 -23.13
N ASP A 356 -21.28 -12.05 -24.12
CA ASP A 356 -21.25 -13.42 -24.69
C ASP A 356 -19.91 -13.67 -25.38
N LEU A 357 -18.85 -13.79 -24.56
CA LEU A 357 -17.49 -14.03 -24.97
C LEU A 357 -17.07 -15.44 -24.59
N THR A 358 -16.47 -16.13 -25.57
CA THR A 358 -15.77 -17.38 -25.30
C THR A 358 -14.58 -17.16 -24.37
N GLU A 359 -14.05 -18.22 -23.77
CA GLU A 359 -12.90 -18.15 -22.85
C GLU A 359 -11.67 -17.49 -23.51
N ASP A 360 -11.40 -17.83 -24.77
CA ASP A 360 -10.30 -17.22 -25.53
C ASP A 360 -10.54 -15.74 -25.86
N GLU A 361 -11.79 -15.34 -26.15
CA GLU A 361 -12.17 -13.94 -26.34
C GLU A 361 -12.04 -13.15 -25.03
N ARG A 362 -12.35 -13.75 -23.86
CA ARG A 362 -12.15 -13.13 -22.55
C ARG A 362 -10.67 -12.87 -22.23
N LYS A 363 -9.76 -13.80 -22.59
CA LYS A 363 -8.32 -13.60 -22.47
C LYS A 363 -7.84 -12.40 -23.26
N ILE A 364 -8.31 -12.23 -24.49
CA ILE A 364 -7.99 -11.05 -25.32
C ILE A 364 -8.61 -9.78 -24.72
N TYR A 365 -9.87 -9.84 -24.30
CA TYR A 365 -10.61 -8.68 -23.77
C TYR A 365 -9.89 -8.06 -22.56
N LYS A 366 -9.37 -8.89 -21.65
CA LYS A 366 -8.58 -8.45 -20.49
C LYS A 366 -7.33 -7.65 -20.83
N LEU A 367 -6.77 -7.83 -22.04
CA LEU A 367 -5.58 -7.14 -22.51
C LEU A 367 -5.88 -5.83 -23.23
N LEU A 368 -7.16 -5.58 -23.58
CA LEU A 368 -7.59 -4.36 -24.27
C LEU A 368 -7.93 -3.24 -23.27
N SER A 369 -7.92 -2.01 -23.79
CA SER A 369 -8.33 -0.80 -23.06
C SER A 369 -9.37 -0.03 -23.87
N ARG A 370 -10.20 0.79 -23.23
CA ARG A 370 -11.08 1.73 -23.92
C ARG A 370 -10.33 2.95 -24.47
N THR A 371 -9.26 3.35 -23.78
CA THR A 371 -8.50 4.57 -24.05
C THR A 371 -7.24 4.35 -24.86
N MET A 372 -6.72 3.11 -24.94
CA MET A 372 -5.50 2.78 -25.65
C MET A 372 -5.75 1.75 -26.73
N LEU A 373 -5.47 2.16 -27.99
CA LEU A 373 -5.52 1.29 -29.15
C LEU A 373 -4.28 0.38 -29.19
N LYS A 374 -4.47 -0.94 -29.15
CA LYS A 374 -3.40 -1.95 -29.24
C LYS A 374 -3.39 -2.67 -30.59
N SER A 375 -2.21 -2.93 -31.11
CA SER A 375 -1.99 -3.76 -32.30
C SER A 375 -1.97 -5.25 -31.94
N ILE A 376 -2.10 -6.13 -32.93
CA ILE A 376 -1.98 -7.59 -32.74
C ILE A 376 -0.60 -7.96 -32.17
N SER A 377 0.45 -7.26 -32.54
CA SER A 377 1.81 -7.50 -32.05
C SER A 377 1.97 -7.18 -30.55
N GLU A 378 1.14 -6.29 -30.01
CA GLU A 378 1.10 -5.94 -28.58
C GLU A 378 0.18 -6.87 -27.76
N ILE A 379 -0.75 -7.58 -28.43
CA ILE A 379 -1.69 -8.49 -27.76
C ILE A 379 -1.20 -9.94 -27.79
N ALA A 380 -0.73 -10.40 -28.94
CA ALA A 380 -0.38 -11.78 -29.19
C ALA A 380 0.69 -12.40 -28.25
N PRO A 381 1.68 -11.66 -27.72
CA PRO A 381 2.63 -12.22 -26.74
C PRO A 381 2.03 -12.65 -25.41
N TYR A 382 0.85 -12.12 -25.05
CA TYR A 382 0.20 -12.34 -23.76
C TYR A 382 -0.96 -13.36 -23.82
N VAL A 383 -1.16 -14.02 -24.98
CA VAL A 383 -2.14 -15.08 -25.16
C VAL A 383 -1.48 -16.37 -25.61
N GLU A 384 -2.02 -17.52 -25.20
CA GLU A 384 -1.45 -18.84 -25.45
C GLU A 384 -1.61 -19.33 -26.92
N PHE A 385 -2.19 -18.50 -27.78
CA PHE A 385 -2.48 -18.84 -29.18
C PHE A 385 -1.88 -17.81 -30.14
N GLY A 386 -1.59 -18.28 -31.37
CA GLY A 386 -0.85 -17.46 -32.36
C GLY A 386 -1.63 -16.28 -32.95
N LYS A 387 -0.90 -15.38 -33.65
CA LYS A 387 -1.44 -14.13 -34.26
C LYS A 387 -2.68 -14.34 -35.14
N SER A 388 -2.75 -15.46 -35.87
CA SER A 388 -3.89 -15.76 -36.76
C SER A 388 -5.20 -15.96 -35.94
N LYS A 389 -5.15 -16.73 -34.87
CA LYS A 389 -6.31 -16.96 -33.97
C LYS A 389 -6.67 -15.67 -33.23
N THR A 390 -5.69 -14.93 -32.75
CA THR A 390 -5.91 -13.60 -32.13
C THR A 390 -6.66 -12.67 -33.07
N THR A 391 -6.24 -12.60 -34.34
CA THR A 391 -6.89 -11.77 -35.36
C THR A 391 -8.33 -12.20 -35.63
N GLN A 392 -8.58 -13.50 -35.70
CA GLN A 392 -9.91 -14.05 -35.93
C GLN A 392 -10.85 -13.71 -34.78
N LEU A 393 -10.40 -13.90 -33.53
CA LEU A 393 -11.18 -13.61 -32.34
C LEU A 393 -11.48 -12.12 -32.21
N LEU A 394 -10.49 -11.24 -32.45
CA LEU A 394 -10.71 -9.78 -32.45
C LEU A 394 -11.71 -9.34 -33.51
N LYS A 395 -11.74 -9.97 -34.69
CA LYS A 395 -12.77 -9.70 -35.71
C LYS A 395 -14.16 -10.17 -35.25
N GLN A 396 -14.25 -11.33 -34.59
CA GLN A 396 -15.51 -11.84 -34.02
C GLN A 396 -16.03 -10.90 -32.92
N MET A 397 -15.17 -10.46 -32.03
CA MET A 397 -15.49 -9.49 -30.98
C MET A 397 -15.93 -8.13 -31.58
N GLY A 398 -15.32 -7.73 -32.69
CA GLY A 398 -15.75 -6.56 -33.46
C GLY A 398 -17.16 -6.69 -34.02
N LYS A 399 -17.52 -7.89 -34.57
CA LYS A 399 -18.90 -8.19 -35.03
C LYS A 399 -19.91 -8.25 -33.90
N LYS A 400 -19.51 -8.74 -32.71
CA LYS A 400 -20.33 -8.70 -31.47
C LYS A 400 -20.48 -7.28 -30.90
N GLY A 401 -19.80 -6.27 -31.49
CA GLY A 401 -19.87 -4.88 -31.03
C GLY A 401 -19.07 -4.58 -29.76
N VAL A 402 -18.23 -5.50 -29.33
CA VAL A 402 -17.46 -5.44 -28.08
C VAL A 402 -16.11 -4.75 -28.26
N VAL A 403 -15.54 -4.85 -29.47
CA VAL A 403 -14.24 -4.29 -29.81
C VAL A 403 -14.37 -3.30 -30.97
N LYS A 404 -13.77 -2.13 -30.78
CA LYS A 404 -13.58 -1.12 -31.84
C LYS A 404 -12.32 -1.49 -32.63
N ILE A 405 -12.45 -1.46 -33.96
CA ILE A 405 -11.35 -1.77 -34.88
C ILE A 405 -11.02 -0.50 -35.66
N GLU A 406 -9.81 -0.02 -35.58
CA GLU A 406 -9.33 1.17 -36.29
C GLU A 406 -8.16 0.84 -37.22
N GLY A 407 -8.11 1.48 -38.40
CA GLY A 407 -7.08 1.27 -39.39
C GLY A 407 -7.35 0.07 -40.32
N ARG A 408 -6.39 -0.17 -41.24
CA ARG A 408 -6.46 -1.26 -42.23
C ARG A 408 -5.10 -1.95 -42.39
N GLY A 409 -5.14 -3.24 -42.68
CA GLY A 409 -3.94 -4.04 -42.93
C GLY A 409 -3.01 -4.14 -41.72
N ARG A 410 -1.71 -3.90 -41.89
CA ARG A 410 -0.71 -3.99 -40.82
C ARG A 410 -0.86 -2.91 -39.73
N GLY A 411 -1.55 -1.82 -40.04
CA GLY A 411 -1.80 -0.73 -39.10
C GLY A 411 -3.11 -0.87 -38.27
N THR A 412 -3.79 -2.01 -38.36
CA THR A 412 -5.04 -2.22 -37.61
C THR A 412 -4.77 -2.29 -36.10
N LYS A 413 -5.53 -1.49 -35.37
CA LYS A 413 -5.51 -1.44 -33.88
C LYS A 413 -6.89 -1.72 -33.30
N TYR A 414 -6.92 -2.15 -32.06
CA TYR A 414 -8.09 -2.64 -31.36
C TYR A 414 -8.20 -1.99 -29.98
N ALA A 415 -9.42 -1.61 -29.62
CA ALA A 415 -9.79 -1.12 -28.28
C ALA A 415 -11.14 -1.70 -27.86
N ILE A 416 -11.47 -1.65 -26.60
CA ILE A 416 -12.82 -1.91 -26.11
C ILE A 416 -13.71 -0.77 -26.64
N LYS A 417 -14.92 -1.10 -27.05
CA LYS A 417 -15.88 -0.13 -27.60
C LYS A 417 -16.50 0.74 -26.50
#